data_6f267fbd50c016f7f5e04fe7d368f030
#
_entry.id   6f267fbd50c016f7f5e04fe7d368f030
#
_cell.length_a   1.000
_cell.length_b   1.000
_cell.length_c   1.000
_cell.angle_alpha   90.00
_cell.angle_beta   90.00
_cell.angle_gamma   90.00
#
_symmetry.space_group_name_H-M   'P 1'
#
loop_
_entity.id
_entity.type
_entity.pdbx_description
1 polymer ?
#
loop_
_entity_poly.entity_id
_entity_poly.type
_entity_poly.pdbx_seq_one_letter_code
_entity_poly.pdbx_strand_id
1 'polypeptide(L)'
;SGGGIFLGTESTQNNIYMPATLSHLVLANNWALYGGGGIFTWNVALELDNSTFSLNEANDNNGQTSWQGGGLSAHNQTTANIVNSVFYENIPNSIRNGGTPNSSFSVSYSLTEESWNGSNNMTGDPLFVDIDGSDFRLQLGSPCIDAGTSDLDGNGFEDYFDFNGIAPDLGAIEYVVEAPELFNAAVNEQDSSVTLLWSTTTSDDFQYYSLERS
;
A
#
# COMPACT_ATOMS: atom_id res chain seq x y z
N SER A 1 -20.40 -5.09 9.87
CA SER A 1 -20.27 -4.02 8.86
C SER A 1 -18.85 -3.50 8.90
N GLY A 2 -18.26 -3.21 7.73
CA GLY A 2 -16.95 -2.60 7.64
C GLY A 2 -16.96 -1.14 8.06
N GLY A 3 -15.86 -0.62 8.55
CA GLY A 3 -15.70 0.80 8.88
C GLY A 3 -15.58 1.65 7.63
N GLY A 4 -14.66 1.30 6.72
CA GLY A 4 -14.44 1.96 5.45
C GLY A 4 -15.35 1.43 4.33
N ILE A 5 -15.11 0.19 3.90
CA ILE A 5 -15.79 -0.45 2.77
C ILE A 5 -16.44 -1.77 3.21
N PHE A 6 -17.67 -1.99 2.80
CA PHE A 6 -18.34 -3.28 2.86
C PHE A 6 -18.58 -3.80 1.44
N LEU A 7 -18.06 -4.98 1.14
CA LEU A 7 -18.33 -5.70 -0.11
C LEU A 7 -19.01 -7.02 0.23
N GLY A 8 -20.17 -7.30 -0.36
CA GLY A 8 -20.83 -8.55 -0.09
C GLY A 8 -22.13 -8.76 -0.83
N THR A 9 -22.49 -10.03 -0.95
CA THR A 9 -23.79 -10.44 -1.49
C THR A 9 -24.56 -11.22 -0.43
N GLU A 10 -25.86 -10.99 -0.32
CA GLU A 10 -26.74 -11.78 0.56
C GLU A 10 -27.03 -13.18 0.00
N SER A 11 -26.68 -13.42 -1.27
CA SER A 11 -26.98 -14.70 -1.91
C SER A 11 -26.01 -15.79 -1.49
N THR A 12 -26.47 -16.70 -0.66
CA THR A 12 -25.78 -17.95 -0.33
C THR A 12 -26.12 -19.09 -1.31
N GLN A 13 -26.93 -18.81 -2.33
CA GLN A 13 -27.36 -19.81 -3.31
C GLN A 13 -26.55 -19.69 -4.60
N ASN A 14 -26.02 -20.79 -5.04
CA ASN A 14 -25.36 -21.01 -6.34
C ASN A 14 -23.90 -20.55 -6.50
N ASN A 15 -23.10 -20.44 -5.44
CA ASN A 15 -21.66 -20.08 -5.56
C ASN A 15 -21.43 -18.84 -6.47
N ILE A 16 -22.32 -17.87 -6.44
CA ILE A 16 -22.16 -16.63 -7.17
C ILE A 16 -21.31 -15.71 -6.30
N TYR A 17 -20.07 -15.56 -6.68
CA TYR A 17 -19.15 -14.59 -6.07
C TYR A 17 -19.34 -13.24 -6.75
N MET A 18 -19.33 -12.18 -5.94
CA MET A 18 -19.27 -10.82 -6.47
C MET A 18 -17.80 -10.53 -6.83
N PRO A 19 -17.46 -10.35 -8.10
CA PRO A 19 -16.13 -9.87 -8.45
C PRO A 19 -15.99 -8.41 -8.00
N ALA A 20 -14.86 -8.09 -7.41
CA ALA A 20 -14.51 -6.73 -7.03
C ALA A 20 -13.01 -6.51 -7.28
N THR A 21 -12.69 -5.41 -7.93
CA THR A 21 -11.32 -4.94 -8.11
C THR A 21 -11.16 -3.61 -7.41
N LEU A 22 -10.18 -3.51 -6.56
CA LEU A 22 -9.83 -2.31 -5.82
C LEU A 22 -8.35 -2.03 -6.01
N SER A 23 -8.01 -0.81 -6.41
CA SER A 23 -6.65 -0.42 -6.74
C SER A 23 -6.36 1.00 -6.29
N HIS A 24 -5.12 1.28 -5.90
CA HIS A 24 -4.61 2.60 -5.51
C HIS A 24 -5.45 3.28 -4.41
N LEU A 25 -5.86 2.52 -3.40
CA LEU A 25 -6.66 3.03 -2.29
C LEU A 25 -5.78 3.33 -1.08
N VAL A 26 -6.06 4.46 -0.43
CA VAL A 26 -5.63 4.71 0.94
C VAL A 26 -6.84 4.56 1.85
N LEU A 27 -6.83 3.54 2.69
CA LEU A 27 -7.84 3.30 3.73
C LEU A 27 -7.16 3.42 5.08
N ALA A 28 -7.42 4.52 5.78
CA ALA A 28 -6.78 4.80 7.05
C ALA A 28 -7.75 5.32 8.10
N ASN A 29 -7.45 5.06 9.38
CA ASN A 29 -8.22 5.56 10.52
C ASN A 29 -9.70 5.17 10.50
N ASN A 30 -10.07 4.05 9.86
CA ASN A 30 -11.44 3.58 9.87
C ASN A 30 -11.68 2.66 11.07
N TRP A 31 -12.85 2.79 11.67
CA TRP A 31 -13.25 1.97 12.80
C TRP A 31 -14.52 1.17 12.51
N ALA A 32 -14.51 -0.09 12.91
CA ALA A 32 -15.68 -0.98 12.82
C ALA A 32 -15.92 -1.71 14.15
N LEU A 33 -17.18 -1.80 14.55
CA LEU A 33 -17.55 -2.61 15.71
C LEU A 33 -17.41 -4.12 15.41
N TYR A 34 -17.72 -4.54 14.19
CA TYR A 34 -17.60 -5.93 13.73
C TYR A 34 -17.06 -5.96 12.30
N GLY A 35 -16.19 -6.91 12.01
CA GLY A 35 -15.68 -7.12 10.66
C GLY A 35 -14.35 -6.45 10.40
N GLY A 36 -14.19 -5.86 9.23
CA GLY A 36 -12.97 -5.15 8.83
C GLY A 36 -13.03 -3.67 9.15
N GLY A 37 -12.01 -3.12 9.78
CA GLY A 37 -11.89 -1.67 9.98
C GLY A 37 -11.79 -0.95 8.64
N GLY A 38 -10.85 -1.35 7.78
CA GLY A 38 -10.72 -0.87 6.41
C GLY A 38 -11.77 -1.50 5.49
N ILE A 39 -11.65 -2.80 5.23
CA ILE A 39 -12.58 -3.55 4.36
C ILE A 39 -13.14 -4.78 5.06
N PHE A 40 -14.43 -4.98 4.91
CA PHE A 40 -15.09 -6.24 5.22
C PHE A 40 -15.68 -6.85 3.96
N THR A 41 -15.38 -8.14 3.70
CA THR A 41 -15.91 -8.86 2.55
C THR A 41 -16.72 -10.08 2.95
N TRP A 42 -17.78 -10.36 2.18
CA TRP A 42 -18.66 -11.51 2.35
C TRP A 42 -19.06 -12.09 0.99
N ASN A 43 -18.53 -13.26 0.67
CA ASN A 43 -18.80 -13.94 -0.61
C ASN A 43 -18.34 -13.12 -1.83
N VAL A 44 -17.08 -12.72 -1.84
CA VAL A 44 -16.46 -11.83 -2.85
C VAL A 44 -15.25 -12.51 -3.47
N ALA A 45 -15.07 -12.34 -4.77
CA ALA A 45 -13.78 -12.54 -5.42
C ALA A 45 -13.08 -11.18 -5.54
N LEU A 46 -12.15 -10.91 -4.63
CA LEU A 46 -11.48 -9.62 -4.51
C LEU A 46 -10.09 -9.66 -5.19
N GLU A 47 -9.87 -8.75 -6.12
CA GLU A 47 -8.55 -8.34 -6.58
C GLU A 47 -8.22 -6.99 -5.92
N LEU A 48 -7.12 -6.94 -5.19
CA LEU A 48 -6.67 -5.76 -4.44
C LEU A 48 -5.20 -5.52 -4.74
N ASP A 49 -4.90 -4.37 -5.31
CA ASP A 49 -3.53 -4.02 -5.66
C ASP A 49 -3.17 -2.58 -5.29
N ASN A 50 -1.86 -2.31 -5.21
CA ASN A 50 -1.28 -0.98 -5.01
C ASN A 50 -2.05 -0.15 -3.98
N SER A 51 -2.32 -0.70 -2.80
CA SER A 51 -3.18 -0.06 -1.80
C SER A 51 -2.53 0.00 -0.42
N THR A 52 -2.86 1.05 0.33
CA THR A 52 -2.36 1.28 1.69
C THR A 52 -3.50 1.21 2.70
N PHE A 53 -3.34 0.33 3.68
CA PHE A 53 -4.22 0.17 4.82
C PHE A 53 -3.45 0.48 6.09
N SER A 54 -3.82 1.54 6.80
CA SER A 54 -3.11 1.93 8.00
C SER A 54 -4.03 2.44 9.09
N LEU A 55 -3.70 2.13 10.35
CA LEU A 55 -4.45 2.61 11.51
C LEU A 55 -5.94 2.25 11.50
N ASN A 56 -6.34 1.19 10.79
CA ASN A 56 -7.73 0.76 10.80
C ASN A 56 -7.98 -0.17 11.98
N GLU A 57 -9.12 -0.01 12.65
CA GLU A 57 -9.46 -0.77 13.84
C GLU A 57 -10.79 -1.50 13.69
N ALA A 58 -10.78 -2.79 14.06
CA ALA A 58 -11.99 -3.58 14.24
C ALA A 58 -12.05 -4.09 15.69
N ASN A 59 -13.00 -3.56 16.49
CA ASN A 59 -13.06 -3.86 17.91
C ASN A 59 -14.51 -3.88 18.41
N ASP A 60 -14.98 -5.04 18.85
CA ASP A 60 -16.35 -5.21 19.36
C ASP A 60 -16.50 -4.96 20.86
N ASN A 61 -15.44 -4.51 21.53
CA ASN A 61 -15.39 -4.28 22.98
C ASN A 61 -15.72 -5.54 23.85
N ASN A 62 -15.94 -6.70 23.23
CA ASN A 62 -16.26 -7.95 23.93
C ASN A 62 -15.11 -8.97 23.89
N GLY A 63 -13.97 -8.60 23.29
CA GLY A 63 -12.80 -9.46 23.13
C GLY A 63 -12.97 -10.60 22.10
N GLN A 64 -13.99 -10.54 21.27
CA GLN A 64 -14.22 -11.49 20.18
C GLN A 64 -13.42 -11.07 18.94
N THR A 65 -12.22 -11.59 18.78
CA THR A 65 -11.33 -11.27 17.66
C THR A 65 -11.50 -12.18 16.44
N SER A 66 -12.37 -13.19 16.52
CA SER A 66 -12.48 -14.22 15.48
C SER A 66 -12.97 -13.73 14.11
N TRP A 67 -13.64 -12.56 14.08
CA TRP A 67 -14.22 -11.96 12.87
C TRP A 67 -13.56 -10.63 12.49
N GLN A 68 -12.50 -10.25 13.18
CA GLN A 68 -11.94 -8.90 13.14
C GLN A 68 -10.59 -8.89 12.44
N GLY A 69 -10.50 -8.15 11.36
CA GLY A 69 -9.26 -7.70 10.75
C GLY A 69 -9.27 -6.19 10.69
N GLY A 70 -8.27 -5.53 11.25
CA GLY A 70 -8.20 -4.07 11.21
C GLY A 70 -8.20 -3.56 9.78
N GLY A 71 -7.26 -4.02 8.96
CA GLY A 71 -7.19 -3.66 7.55
C GLY A 71 -8.28 -4.34 6.72
N LEU A 72 -8.21 -5.65 6.58
CA LEU A 72 -9.13 -6.46 5.78
C LEU A 72 -9.65 -7.66 6.58
N SER A 73 -10.96 -7.87 6.56
CA SER A 73 -11.59 -9.08 7.09
C SER A 73 -12.44 -9.76 6.02
N ALA A 74 -12.14 -11.03 5.71
CA ALA A 74 -12.80 -11.77 4.65
C ALA A 74 -13.52 -13.01 5.17
N HIS A 75 -14.77 -13.15 4.73
CA HIS A 75 -15.69 -14.17 5.21
C HIS A 75 -16.46 -14.84 4.07
N ASN A 76 -17.06 -15.99 4.42
CA ASN A 76 -18.04 -16.73 3.62
C ASN A 76 -17.60 -16.95 2.17
N GLN A 77 -16.58 -17.80 1.99
CA GLN A 77 -16.07 -18.15 0.65
C GLN A 77 -15.43 -16.98 -0.14
N THR A 78 -15.03 -15.90 0.53
CA THR A 78 -14.25 -14.85 -0.12
C THR A 78 -12.92 -15.40 -0.59
N THR A 79 -12.57 -15.13 -1.82
CA THR A 79 -11.20 -15.26 -2.33
C THR A 79 -10.61 -13.87 -2.47
N ALA A 80 -9.38 -13.66 -1.99
CA ALA A 80 -8.71 -12.38 -2.14
C ALA A 80 -7.30 -12.60 -2.68
N ASN A 81 -7.01 -11.93 -3.79
CA ASN A 81 -5.66 -11.77 -4.32
C ASN A 81 -5.18 -10.37 -3.98
N ILE A 82 -4.08 -10.26 -3.25
CA ILE A 82 -3.53 -9.01 -2.72
C ILE A 82 -2.11 -8.87 -3.23
N VAL A 83 -1.84 -7.79 -3.97
CA VAL A 83 -0.55 -7.54 -4.60
C VAL A 83 -0.12 -6.09 -4.34
N ASN A 84 1.19 -5.83 -4.23
CA ASN A 84 1.77 -4.49 -4.10
C ASN A 84 1.16 -3.63 -2.99
N SER A 85 0.67 -4.23 -1.91
CA SER A 85 -0.10 -3.49 -0.90
C SER A 85 0.63 -3.40 0.44
N VAL A 86 0.35 -2.32 1.19
CA VAL A 86 0.88 -2.11 2.54
C VAL A 86 -0.25 -2.19 3.56
N PHE A 87 -0.04 -3.01 4.59
CA PHE A 87 -0.91 -3.11 5.77
C PHE A 87 -0.06 -2.83 7.01
N TYR A 88 -0.27 -1.68 7.63
CA TYR A 88 0.56 -1.24 8.74
C TYR A 88 -0.25 -0.59 9.86
N GLU A 89 0.01 -0.99 11.11
CA GLU A 89 -0.68 -0.53 12.33
C GLU A 89 -2.21 -0.70 12.28
N ASN A 90 -2.68 -1.85 11.75
CA ASN A 90 -4.09 -2.19 11.76
C ASN A 90 -4.42 -3.13 12.94
N ILE A 91 -5.45 -2.85 13.70
CA ILE A 91 -5.81 -3.54 14.95
C ILE A 91 -7.14 -4.30 14.79
N PRO A 92 -7.21 -5.58 15.23
CA PRO A 92 -6.21 -6.42 15.91
C PRO A 92 -5.21 -7.12 14.99
N ASN A 93 -5.44 -7.20 13.70
CA ASN A 93 -4.56 -7.81 12.70
C ASN A 93 -4.68 -7.03 11.40
N SER A 94 -3.66 -7.07 10.57
CA SER A 94 -3.68 -6.45 9.24
C SER A 94 -4.73 -7.08 8.34
N ILE A 95 -4.69 -8.41 8.23
CA ILE A 95 -5.59 -9.19 7.38
C ILE A 95 -6.15 -10.36 8.19
N ARG A 96 -7.45 -10.57 8.12
CA ARG A 96 -8.13 -11.67 8.80
C ARG A 96 -8.93 -12.54 7.85
N ASN A 97 -8.62 -13.83 7.85
CA ASN A 97 -9.50 -14.84 7.30
C ASN A 97 -10.50 -15.25 8.41
N GLY A 98 -11.76 -14.93 8.24
CA GLY A 98 -12.82 -15.10 9.25
C GLY A 98 -13.22 -16.53 9.55
N GLY A 99 -12.41 -17.53 9.14
CA GLY A 99 -12.55 -18.92 9.57
C GLY A 99 -13.81 -19.64 9.07
N THR A 100 -14.56 -19.04 8.16
CA THR A 100 -15.62 -19.76 7.47
C THR A 100 -15.03 -20.68 6.41
N PRO A 101 -15.56 -21.89 6.21
CA PRO A 101 -14.98 -22.82 5.27
C PRO A 101 -14.89 -22.18 3.89
N ASN A 102 -13.73 -22.28 3.27
CA ASN A 102 -13.42 -21.91 1.89
C ASN A 102 -13.08 -20.44 1.57
N SER A 103 -12.84 -19.58 2.54
CA SER A 103 -12.16 -18.30 2.22
C SER A 103 -10.65 -18.53 2.06
N SER A 104 -10.04 -17.91 1.05
CA SER A 104 -8.62 -18.06 0.74
C SER A 104 -7.99 -16.71 0.39
N PHE A 105 -6.70 -16.58 0.75
CA PHE A 105 -5.89 -15.42 0.41
C PHE A 105 -4.66 -15.84 -0.38
N SER A 106 -4.35 -15.08 -1.41
CA SER A 106 -3.03 -14.99 -2.02
C SER A 106 -2.50 -13.60 -1.70
N VAL A 107 -1.35 -13.51 -1.04
CA VAL A 107 -0.68 -12.25 -0.74
C VAL A 107 0.72 -12.33 -1.32
N SER A 108 1.10 -11.37 -2.15
CA SER A 108 2.42 -11.32 -2.77
C SER A 108 2.87 -9.88 -2.95
N TYR A 109 4.18 -9.65 -2.98
CA TYR A 109 4.75 -8.32 -3.13
C TYR A 109 4.08 -7.30 -2.21
N SER A 110 3.90 -7.64 -0.93
CA SER A 110 3.16 -6.80 0.00
C SER A 110 3.88 -6.71 1.34
N LEU A 111 3.71 -5.57 2.02
CA LEU A 111 4.19 -5.39 3.37
C LEU A 111 3.02 -5.54 4.34
N THR A 112 3.19 -6.43 5.31
CA THR A 112 2.19 -6.72 6.36
C THR A 112 2.88 -6.88 7.70
N GLU A 113 2.17 -6.64 8.80
CA GLU A 113 2.74 -6.84 10.14
C GLU A 113 2.92 -8.33 10.45
N GLU A 114 1.97 -9.15 10.03
CA GLU A 114 2.05 -10.60 10.14
C GLU A 114 2.70 -11.19 8.87
N SER A 115 3.54 -12.18 9.07
CA SER A 115 4.16 -12.90 7.95
C SER A 115 3.12 -13.69 7.14
N TRP A 116 3.04 -13.45 5.84
CA TRP A 116 2.20 -14.19 4.91
C TRP A 116 3.04 -15.01 3.92
N ASN A 117 2.58 -16.23 3.64
CA ASN A 117 3.19 -17.05 2.60
C ASN A 117 2.84 -16.47 1.22
N GLY A 118 3.85 -16.28 0.39
CA GLY A 118 3.73 -15.73 -0.97
C GLY A 118 5.05 -15.18 -1.44
N SER A 119 5.12 -14.76 -2.68
CA SER A 119 6.34 -14.22 -3.27
C SER A 119 6.60 -12.81 -2.79
N ASN A 120 7.85 -12.52 -2.40
CA ASN A 120 8.35 -11.17 -2.11
C ASN A 120 7.53 -10.37 -1.06
N ASN A 121 6.84 -11.07 -0.16
CA ASN A 121 6.22 -10.41 0.99
C ASN A 121 7.29 -9.99 2.00
N MET A 122 7.07 -8.87 2.64
CA MET A 122 7.94 -8.36 3.69
C MET A 122 7.16 -7.96 4.94
N THR A 123 7.89 -7.81 6.04
CA THR A 123 7.38 -7.29 7.30
C THR A 123 8.30 -6.17 7.77
N GLY A 124 7.77 -5.25 8.56
CA GLY A 124 8.54 -4.15 9.13
C GLY A 124 7.87 -2.81 8.94
N ASP A 125 8.64 -1.76 9.14
CA ASP A 125 8.18 -0.38 9.01
C ASP A 125 8.25 0.05 7.53
N PRO A 126 7.15 0.52 6.93
CA PRO A 126 7.13 1.06 5.57
C PRO A 126 7.83 2.41 5.45
N LEU A 127 8.22 3.05 6.56
CA LEU A 127 8.81 4.38 6.62
C LEU A 127 7.92 5.43 5.93
N PHE A 128 6.69 5.57 6.40
CA PHE A 128 5.82 6.67 5.97
C PHE A 128 6.32 8.03 6.47
N VAL A 129 6.07 9.09 5.71
CA VAL A 129 6.50 10.46 6.05
C VAL A 129 5.92 10.93 7.38
N ASP A 130 4.61 10.75 7.58
CA ASP A 130 3.94 11.11 8.84
C ASP A 130 2.64 10.29 8.99
N ILE A 131 2.75 9.15 9.66
CA ILE A 131 1.60 8.26 9.86
C ILE A 131 0.52 8.89 10.73
N ASP A 132 0.90 9.64 11.77
CA ASP A 132 -0.04 10.32 12.68
C ASP A 132 -0.78 11.45 11.96
N GLY A 133 -0.11 12.13 11.03
CA GLY A 133 -0.70 13.14 10.16
C GLY A 133 -1.42 12.57 8.93
N SER A 134 -1.46 11.25 8.78
CA SER A 134 -2.04 10.55 7.62
C SER A 134 -1.33 10.86 6.29
N ASP A 135 -0.02 11.10 6.33
CA ASP A 135 0.83 11.23 5.16
C ASP A 135 1.54 9.89 4.90
N PHE A 136 0.95 9.10 4.01
CA PHE A 136 1.41 7.76 3.66
C PHE A 136 2.37 7.73 2.46
N ARG A 137 2.95 8.87 2.09
CA ARG A 137 4.08 8.88 1.16
C ARG A 137 5.27 8.18 1.80
N LEU A 138 6.07 7.52 0.98
CA LEU A 138 7.28 6.83 1.44
C LEU A 138 8.42 7.84 1.66
N GLN A 139 9.22 7.62 2.70
CA GLN A 139 10.47 8.32 2.88
C GLN A 139 11.58 7.70 2.04
N LEU A 140 12.63 8.47 1.76
CA LEU A 140 13.86 7.94 1.17
C LEU A 140 14.41 6.79 2.03
N GLY A 141 14.73 5.66 1.39
CA GLY A 141 15.22 4.47 2.07
C GLY A 141 14.13 3.54 2.58
N SER A 142 12.86 3.84 2.30
CA SER A 142 11.76 2.90 2.56
C SER A 142 12.01 1.56 1.86
N PRO A 143 11.76 0.42 2.55
CA PRO A 143 11.87 -0.89 1.93
C PRO A 143 10.77 -1.15 0.90
N CYS A 144 9.75 -0.29 0.83
CA CYS A 144 8.63 -0.39 -0.11
C CYS A 144 8.96 0.19 -1.50
N ILE A 145 10.02 1.01 -1.61
CA ILE A 145 10.41 1.62 -2.89
C ILE A 145 10.92 0.54 -3.85
N ASP A 146 10.40 0.54 -5.10
CA ASP A 146 10.77 -0.40 -6.16
C ASP A 146 10.62 -1.90 -5.76
N ALA A 147 9.75 -2.22 -4.81
CA ALA A 147 9.63 -3.56 -4.24
C ALA A 147 8.43 -4.37 -4.76
N GLY A 148 7.61 -3.77 -5.60
CA GLY A 148 6.42 -4.38 -6.18
C GLY A 148 6.66 -5.14 -7.48
N THR A 149 5.57 -5.47 -8.16
CA THR A 149 5.56 -6.12 -9.47
C THR A 149 4.60 -5.43 -10.42
N SER A 150 4.98 -5.34 -11.69
CA SER A 150 4.07 -4.90 -12.77
C SER A 150 3.17 -6.03 -13.31
N ASP A 151 3.52 -7.30 -13.03
CA ASP A 151 2.72 -8.49 -13.35
C ASP A 151 1.83 -8.84 -12.16
N LEU A 152 0.61 -8.29 -12.14
CA LEU A 152 -0.29 -8.36 -10.99
C LEU A 152 -1.01 -9.70 -10.86
N ASP A 153 -1.21 -10.41 -11.96
CA ASP A 153 -1.89 -11.72 -11.97
C ASP A 153 -0.93 -12.93 -12.05
N GLY A 154 0.37 -12.66 -12.19
CA GLY A 154 1.42 -13.67 -12.20
C GLY A 154 1.48 -14.49 -13.50
N ASN A 155 0.96 -13.95 -14.61
CA ASN A 155 0.92 -14.65 -15.90
C ASN A 155 2.19 -14.46 -16.75
N GLY A 156 3.13 -13.63 -16.30
CA GLY A 156 4.38 -13.32 -16.96
C GLY A 156 4.32 -12.13 -17.92
N PHE A 157 3.21 -11.40 -17.94
CA PHE A 157 3.05 -10.15 -18.68
C PHE A 157 2.79 -9.00 -17.71
N GLU A 158 3.23 -7.82 -18.09
CA GLU A 158 3.00 -6.61 -17.29
C GLU A 158 1.56 -6.14 -17.43
N ASP A 159 0.90 -5.84 -16.29
CA ASP A 159 -0.46 -5.30 -16.19
C ASP A 159 -0.47 -3.84 -15.77
N TYR A 160 0.60 -3.38 -15.10
CA TYR A 160 0.70 -2.04 -14.53
C TYR A 160 1.96 -1.33 -15.02
N PHE A 161 1.81 -0.09 -15.49
CA PHE A 161 2.86 0.70 -16.16
C PHE A 161 3.01 2.13 -15.60
N ASP A 162 2.12 2.55 -14.70
CA ASP A 162 2.13 3.91 -14.16
C ASP A 162 2.87 3.97 -12.82
N PHE A 163 4.18 3.76 -12.87
CA PHE A 163 5.06 3.80 -11.71
C PHE A 163 6.37 4.54 -12.01
N ASN A 164 7.06 4.97 -10.95
CA ASN A 164 8.38 5.58 -11.02
C ASN A 164 9.45 4.56 -10.62
N GLY A 165 10.66 4.68 -11.17
CA GLY A 165 11.74 3.78 -10.79
C GLY A 165 11.85 2.53 -11.66
N ILE A 166 12.30 1.41 -11.08
CA ILE A 166 12.55 0.16 -11.79
C ILE A 166 11.45 -0.89 -11.60
N ALA A 167 10.58 -0.67 -10.63
CA ALA A 167 9.39 -1.48 -10.33
C ALA A 167 8.38 -0.60 -9.59
N PRO A 168 7.09 -1.01 -9.51
CA PRO A 168 6.11 -0.32 -8.66
C PRO A 168 6.54 -0.33 -7.19
N ASP A 169 6.15 0.71 -6.47
CA ASP A 169 6.28 0.72 -5.02
C ASP A 169 5.19 -0.13 -4.36
N LEU A 170 5.42 -0.52 -3.11
CA LEU A 170 4.33 -1.10 -2.32
C LEU A 170 3.47 0.02 -1.72
N GLY A 171 2.16 -0.16 -1.83
CA GLY A 171 1.18 0.80 -1.33
C GLY A 171 0.54 1.64 -2.44
N ALA A 172 -0.20 2.66 -2.03
CA ALA A 172 -1.04 3.45 -2.93
C ALA A 172 -0.33 4.62 -3.60
N ILE A 173 0.85 4.98 -3.12
CA ILE A 173 1.54 6.22 -3.51
C ILE A 173 2.97 5.89 -3.89
N GLU A 174 3.31 6.16 -5.15
CA GLU A 174 4.66 6.02 -5.66
C GLU A 174 5.62 7.07 -5.05
N TYR A 175 6.82 6.62 -4.71
CA TYR A 175 7.90 7.51 -4.30
C TYR A 175 8.40 8.32 -5.49
N VAL A 176 8.45 9.61 -5.31
CA VAL A 176 8.94 10.53 -6.34
C VAL A 176 10.13 11.30 -5.81
N VAL A 177 11.26 11.17 -6.47
CA VAL A 177 12.40 12.05 -6.23
C VAL A 177 12.10 13.39 -6.87
N GLU A 178 11.80 14.40 -6.07
CA GLU A 178 11.63 15.75 -6.59
C GLU A 178 12.99 16.28 -7.08
N ALA A 179 13.06 16.62 -8.36
CA ALA A 179 14.24 17.27 -8.90
C ALA A 179 14.43 18.65 -8.24
N PRO A 180 15.66 19.03 -7.88
CA PRO A 180 15.89 20.34 -7.31
C PRO A 180 15.55 21.43 -8.31
N GLU A 181 14.88 22.46 -7.86
CA GLU A 181 14.67 23.64 -8.65
C GLU A 181 15.95 24.49 -8.71
N LEU A 182 16.39 24.83 -9.92
CA LEU A 182 17.49 25.77 -10.12
C LEU A 182 16.98 27.19 -9.89
N PHE A 183 17.42 27.83 -8.79
CA PHE A 183 17.01 29.19 -8.48
C PHE A 183 17.77 30.26 -9.25
N ASN A 184 19.07 30.05 -9.38
CA ASN A 184 19.94 31.06 -9.98
C ASN A 184 21.22 30.42 -10.53
N ALA A 185 21.64 30.95 -11.67
CA ALA A 185 22.95 30.68 -12.25
C ALA A 185 23.68 31.99 -12.48
N ALA A 186 24.78 32.23 -11.81
CA ALA A 186 25.60 33.40 -11.95
C ALA A 186 26.97 33.03 -12.52
N VAL A 187 27.35 33.71 -13.59
CA VAL A 187 28.69 33.58 -14.19
C VAL A 187 29.59 34.69 -13.67
N ASN A 188 30.71 34.34 -13.10
CA ASN A 188 31.76 35.28 -12.75
C ASN A 188 32.80 35.30 -13.88
N GLU A 189 32.80 36.37 -14.66
CA GLU A 189 33.69 36.52 -15.80
C GLU A 189 35.15 36.75 -15.41
N GLN A 190 35.41 37.15 -14.15
CA GLN A 190 36.79 37.48 -13.68
C GLN A 190 37.59 36.21 -13.37
N ASP A 191 36.96 35.17 -12.88
CA ASP A 191 37.61 33.88 -12.54
C ASP A 191 37.10 32.70 -13.35
N SER A 192 36.21 32.95 -14.32
CA SER A 192 35.55 31.93 -15.15
C SER A 192 34.78 30.87 -14.35
N SER A 193 34.28 31.25 -13.18
CA SER A 193 33.46 30.36 -12.35
C SER A 193 31.97 30.54 -12.65
N VAL A 194 31.21 29.47 -12.44
CA VAL A 194 29.75 29.48 -12.48
C VAL A 194 29.25 29.07 -11.09
N THR A 195 28.45 29.94 -10.50
CA THR A 195 27.76 29.62 -9.24
C THR A 195 26.33 29.23 -9.54
N LEU A 196 25.94 28.04 -9.13
CA LEU A 196 24.58 27.55 -9.22
C LEU A 196 23.97 27.50 -7.82
N LEU A 197 22.81 28.08 -7.66
CA LEU A 197 22.02 28.02 -6.44
C LEU A 197 20.72 27.26 -6.72
N TRP A 198 20.49 26.23 -5.94
CA TRP A 198 19.24 25.45 -5.99
C TRP A 198 18.74 25.18 -4.58
N SER A 199 17.48 24.88 -4.43
CA SER A 199 16.92 24.28 -3.21
C SER A 199 16.25 22.96 -3.54
N THR A 200 16.23 22.11 -2.56
CA THR A 200 15.35 20.95 -2.51
C THR A 200 14.24 21.23 -1.52
N THR A 201 13.06 20.72 -1.74
CA THR A 201 11.92 20.87 -0.83
C THR A 201 12.11 20.08 0.46
N THR A 202 13.02 19.08 0.45
CA THR A 202 13.38 18.28 1.62
C THR A 202 14.89 18.18 1.76
N SER A 203 15.40 18.34 2.99
CA SER A 203 16.83 18.30 3.28
C SER A 203 17.47 16.91 3.17
N ASP A 204 16.69 15.86 3.05
CA ASP A 204 17.14 14.48 3.15
C ASP A 204 17.29 13.76 1.80
N ASP A 205 16.82 14.36 0.69
CA ASP A 205 16.83 13.75 -0.64
C ASP A 205 18.07 14.04 -1.48
N PHE A 206 19.16 14.47 -0.84
CA PHE A 206 20.36 14.88 -1.57
C PHE A 206 21.19 13.66 -1.96
N GLN A 207 21.02 13.13 -3.18
CA GLN A 207 21.89 12.03 -3.61
C GLN A 207 23.11 12.47 -4.41
N TYR A 208 23.07 13.21 -5.45
CA TYR A 208 24.17 13.80 -6.21
C TYR A 208 23.66 14.43 -7.51
N TYR A 209 24.11 15.61 -7.82
CA TYR A 209 23.90 16.20 -9.14
C TYR A 209 25.23 16.25 -9.88
N SER A 210 25.30 15.67 -11.06
CA SER A 210 26.45 15.84 -11.92
C SER A 210 26.24 17.03 -12.87
N LEU A 211 27.24 17.92 -12.93
CA LEU A 211 27.27 19.01 -13.91
C LEU A 211 28.12 18.53 -15.08
N GLU A 212 27.51 18.33 -16.23
CA GLU A 212 28.22 18.02 -17.45
C GLU A 212 28.44 19.30 -18.26
N ARG A 213 29.68 19.51 -18.68
CA ARG A 213 30.04 20.61 -19.60
C ARG A 213 29.92 20.08 -21.02
N SER A 214 28.96 20.60 -21.77
CA SER A 214 28.82 20.38 -23.21
C SER A 214 29.81 21.23 -24.00
#